data_19c9f36e8d409fd1253ebf79dae120de
#
_entry.id   19c9f36e8d409fd1253ebf79dae120de
#
_cell.length_a   1.000
_cell.length_b   1.000
_cell.length_c   1.000
_cell.angle_alpha   90.00
_cell.angle_beta   90.00
_cell.angle_gamma   90.00
#
_symmetry.space_group_name_H-M   'P 1'
#
loop_
_entity.id
_entity.type
_entity.pdbx_description
1 polymer ?
#
loop_
_entity_poly.entity_id
_entity_poly.type
_entity_poly.pdbx_seq_one_letter_code
_entity_poly.pdbx_strand_id
1 'polypeptide(L)'
;IDDKTHGYRAEENGENIGECIFSLGGIYAEILSVKTRGGDRLVAEGLVRSALNFAANRSAYMARADVGRVEKEPFVTLGFEEKNGFYESDIPSALTGSCGHCVK
;
A
#
# COMPACT_ATOMS: atom_id res chain seq x y z
N ILE A 1 -14.40 16.73 -3.57
CA ILE A 1 -14.05 15.37 -3.83
C ILE A 1 -12.98 15.26 -4.88
N ASP A 2 -12.13 14.35 -4.67
CA ASP A 2 -10.98 14.20 -5.52
C ASP A 2 -11.09 12.89 -6.29
N ASP A 3 -11.13 12.98 -7.61
CA ASP A 3 -11.22 11.79 -8.45
C ASP A 3 -9.99 10.91 -8.31
N LYS A 4 -8.91 11.45 -7.76
CA LYS A 4 -7.66 10.71 -7.62
C LYS A 4 -7.58 9.89 -6.34
N THR A 5 -8.56 10.04 -5.48
CA THR A 5 -8.57 9.32 -4.22
C THR A 5 -9.41 8.06 -4.35
N HIS A 6 -8.84 6.96 -3.93
CA HIS A 6 -9.47 5.64 -4.06
C HIS A 6 -9.36 4.89 -2.75
N GLY A 7 -10.11 3.81 -2.64
CA GLY A 7 -10.04 3.00 -1.44
C GLY A 7 -10.34 1.54 -1.73
N TYR A 8 -9.76 0.68 -0.94
CA TYR A 8 -10.05 -0.74 -0.92
C TYR A 8 -10.48 -1.12 0.48
N ARG A 9 -11.37 -2.08 0.57
CA ARG A 9 -11.85 -2.59 1.83
C ARG A 9 -11.76 -4.10 1.83
N ALA A 10 -11.30 -4.65 2.95
CA ALA A 10 -11.29 -6.08 3.14
C ALA A 10 -12.47 -6.46 4.00
N GLU A 11 -13.21 -7.48 3.60
CA GLU A 11 -14.38 -7.92 4.35
C GLU A 11 -14.30 -9.41 4.60
N GLU A 12 -14.80 -9.81 5.74
CA GLU A 12 -14.88 -11.21 6.10
C GLU A 12 -16.23 -11.45 6.75
N ASN A 13 -17.00 -12.37 6.19
CA ASN A 13 -18.33 -12.70 6.69
C ASN A 13 -19.22 -11.46 6.78
N GLY A 14 -19.08 -10.54 5.84
CA GLY A 14 -19.89 -9.34 5.80
C GLY A 14 -19.39 -8.22 6.67
N GLU A 15 -18.28 -8.42 7.37
CA GLU A 15 -17.74 -7.40 8.25
C GLU A 15 -16.49 -6.78 7.66
N ASN A 16 -16.37 -5.47 7.86
CA ASN A 16 -15.18 -4.74 7.41
C ASN A 16 -14.02 -5.06 8.35
N ILE A 17 -12.99 -5.70 7.83
CA ILE A 17 -11.81 -6.03 8.63
C ILE A 17 -10.59 -5.18 8.27
N GLY A 18 -10.74 -4.28 7.33
CA GLY A 18 -9.64 -3.37 7.02
C GLY A 18 -9.97 -2.49 5.84
N GLU A 19 -9.22 -1.40 5.71
CA GLU A 19 -9.37 -0.54 4.55
C GLU A 19 -8.08 0.20 4.27
N CYS A 20 -7.90 0.58 3.01
CA CYS A 20 -6.73 1.33 2.56
C CYS A 20 -7.22 2.46 1.67
N ILE A 21 -6.79 3.67 1.98
CA ILE A 21 -7.13 4.85 1.18
C ILE A 21 -5.84 5.33 0.54
N PHE A 22 -5.90 5.62 -0.75
CA PHE A 22 -4.71 6.08 -1.47
C PHE A 22 -5.12 7.05 -2.56
N SER A 23 -4.16 7.85 -3.03
CA SER A 23 -4.41 8.78 -4.12
C SER A 23 -3.40 8.54 -5.22
N LEU A 24 -3.76 8.94 -6.44
CA LEU A 24 -2.88 8.82 -7.60
C LEU A 24 -2.58 10.21 -8.15
N GLY A 25 -1.34 10.43 -8.52
CA GLY A 25 -0.94 11.69 -9.11
C GLY A 25 0.31 11.48 -9.94
N GLY A 26 0.21 11.67 -11.26
CA GLY A 26 1.34 11.44 -12.13
C GLY A 26 1.81 10.00 -12.03
N ILE A 27 3.09 9.81 -11.74
CA ILE A 27 3.63 8.46 -11.63
C ILE A 27 3.58 7.94 -10.20
N TYR A 28 3.02 8.73 -9.26
CA TYR A 28 3.03 8.35 -7.85
C TYR A 28 1.68 7.86 -7.40
N ALA A 29 1.72 6.85 -6.54
CA ALA A 29 0.58 6.47 -5.71
C ALA A 29 0.97 6.78 -4.27
N GLU A 30 0.11 7.50 -3.57
CA GLU A 30 0.38 7.83 -2.18
C GLU A 30 -0.63 7.12 -1.30
N ILE A 31 -0.13 6.27 -0.40
CA ILE A 31 -0.99 5.56 0.54
C ILE A 31 -1.28 6.52 1.69
N LEU A 32 -2.53 6.87 1.86
CA LEU A 32 -2.94 7.85 2.85
C LEU A 32 -3.32 7.21 4.18
N SER A 33 -3.86 6.00 4.14
CA SER A 33 -4.34 5.36 5.35
C SER A 33 -4.43 3.86 5.12
N VAL A 34 -3.97 3.09 6.09
CA VAL A 34 -4.18 1.64 6.11
C VAL A 34 -4.63 1.29 7.52
N LYS A 35 -5.82 0.74 7.65
CA LYS A 35 -6.38 0.38 8.94
C LYS A 35 -6.90 -1.04 8.88
N THR A 36 -6.63 -1.81 9.91
CA THR A 36 -7.13 -3.17 9.99
C THR A 36 -7.67 -3.41 11.38
N ARG A 37 -8.67 -4.27 11.46
CA ARG A 37 -9.23 -4.64 12.75
C ARG A 37 -8.19 -5.49 13.46
N GLY A 38 -7.83 -5.06 14.67
CA GLY A 38 -6.87 -5.78 15.45
C GLY A 38 -5.44 -5.70 14.96
N GLY A 39 -5.15 -4.80 13.99
CA GLY A 39 -3.79 -4.65 13.51
C GLY A 39 -3.29 -5.81 12.68
N ASP A 40 -4.17 -6.48 11.95
CA ASP A 40 -3.83 -7.67 11.18
C ASP A 40 -2.89 -7.33 10.03
N ARG A 41 -1.64 -7.79 10.15
CA ARG A 41 -0.63 -7.45 9.15
C ARG A 41 -0.87 -8.09 7.79
N LEU A 42 -1.43 -9.29 7.77
CA LEU A 42 -1.70 -9.94 6.49
C LEU A 42 -2.78 -9.20 5.73
N VAL A 43 -3.80 -8.73 6.42
CA VAL A 43 -4.84 -7.95 5.79
C VAL A 43 -4.26 -6.63 5.29
N ALA A 44 -3.41 -5.99 6.10
CA ALA A 44 -2.78 -4.74 5.69
C ALA A 44 -1.93 -4.91 4.45
N GLU A 45 -1.12 -5.97 4.39
CA GLU A 45 -0.31 -6.23 3.21
C GLU A 45 -1.16 -6.45 1.98
N GLY A 46 -2.23 -7.22 2.13
CA GLY A 46 -3.11 -7.49 1.00
C GLY A 46 -3.77 -6.22 0.48
N LEU A 47 -4.17 -5.34 1.39
CA LEU A 47 -4.78 -4.08 1.00
C LEU A 47 -3.79 -3.19 0.26
N VAL A 48 -2.56 -3.08 0.76
CA VAL A 48 -1.56 -2.27 0.09
C VAL A 48 -1.23 -2.85 -1.28
N ARG A 49 -1.09 -4.17 -1.39
CA ARG A 49 -0.84 -4.80 -2.68
C ARG A 49 -1.96 -4.51 -3.67
N SER A 50 -3.20 -4.57 -3.20
CA SER A 50 -4.35 -4.25 -4.07
C SER A 50 -4.28 -2.83 -4.56
N ALA A 51 -3.95 -1.90 -3.66
CA ALA A 51 -3.82 -0.50 -4.04
C ALA A 51 -2.70 -0.31 -5.07
N LEU A 52 -1.57 -0.98 -4.87
CA LEU A 52 -0.45 -0.86 -5.78
C LEU A 52 -0.77 -1.46 -7.15
N ASN A 53 -1.48 -2.59 -7.18
CA ASN A 53 -1.91 -3.16 -8.45
C ASN A 53 -2.84 -2.22 -9.20
N PHE A 54 -3.78 -1.62 -8.47
CA PHE A 54 -4.68 -0.65 -9.08
C PHE A 54 -3.88 0.51 -9.65
N ALA A 55 -2.93 1.02 -8.88
CA ALA A 55 -2.12 2.16 -9.30
C ALA A 55 -1.28 1.82 -10.52
N ALA A 56 -0.70 0.62 -10.54
CA ALA A 56 0.12 0.19 -11.67
C ALA A 56 -0.71 0.13 -12.95
N ASN A 57 -1.95 -0.31 -12.84
CA ASN A 57 -2.85 -0.37 -13.99
C ASN A 57 -3.25 1.01 -14.47
N ARG A 58 -2.96 2.04 -13.70
CA ARG A 58 -3.23 3.42 -14.06
C ARG A 58 -1.94 4.19 -14.36
N SER A 59 -0.87 3.44 -14.64
CA SER A 59 0.41 3.99 -15.06
C SER A 59 1.24 4.62 -13.95
N ALA A 60 0.89 4.39 -12.70
CA ALA A 60 1.75 4.81 -11.62
C ALA A 60 2.94 3.87 -11.53
N TYR A 61 4.09 4.39 -11.20
CA TYR A 61 5.32 3.62 -11.11
C TYR A 61 5.91 3.62 -9.71
N MET A 62 5.69 4.68 -8.95
CA MET A 62 6.25 4.85 -7.61
C MET A 62 5.14 4.87 -6.59
N ALA A 63 5.46 4.41 -5.38
CA ALA A 63 4.51 4.45 -4.28
C ALA A 63 5.20 5.00 -3.05
N ARG A 64 4.45 5.75 -2.25
CA ARG A 64 4.99 6.27 -1.01
C ARG A 64 3.88 6.42 0.03
N ALA A 65 4.30 6.50 1.28
CA ALA A 65 3.38 6.70 2.40
C ALA A 65 4.09 7.55 3.45
N ASP A 66 3.38 8.52 4.01
CA ASP A 66 3.93 9.40 5.04
C ASP A 66 4.10 8.59 6.32
N VAL A 67 5.33 8.54 6.86
CA VAL A 67 5.60 7.72 8.04
C VAL A 67 4.76 8.15 9.24
N GLY A 68 4.29 9.39 9.27
CA GLY A 68 3.45 9.86 10.36
C GLY A 68 2.00 9.49 10.22
N ARG A 69 1.59 8.95 9.08
CA ARG A 69 0.20 8.60 8.81
C ARG A 69 -0.07 7.12 8.77
N VAL A 70 0.96 6.32 8.56
CA VAL A 70 0.79 4.88 8.44
C VAL A 70 1.75 4.20 9.38
N GLU A 71 1.51 2.93 9.63
CA GLU A 71 2.41 2.16 10.45
C GLU A 71 3.52 1.58 9.58
N LYS A 72 4.66 1.34 10.22
CA LYS A 72 5.83 0.82 9.54
C LYS A 72 5.51 -0.46 8.76
N GLU A 73 4.82 -1.38 9.43
CA GLU A 73 4.34 -2.57 8.74
C GLU A 73 3.00 -2.22 8.12
N PRO A 74 2.71 -2.64 6.93
CA PRO A 74 3.38 -3.66 6.09
C PRO A 74 4.43 -3.11 5.14
N PHE A 75 4.74 -1.84 5.20
CA PHE A 75 5.58 -1.23 4.18
C PHE A 75 6.99 -1.80 4.17
N VAL A 76 7.57 -2.00 5.34
CA VAL A 76 8.91 -2.58 5.41
C VAL A 76 8.91 -4.00 4.87
N THR A 77 7.86 -4.77 5.19
CA THR A 77 7.74 -6.13 4.70
C THR A 77 7.68 -6.17 3.18
N LEU A 78 7.05 -5.17 2.56
CA LEU A 78 6.93 -5.11 1.11
C LEU A 78 8.18 -4.51 0.44
N GLY A 79 9.18 -4.14 1.23
CA GLY A 79 10.42 -3.65 0.68
C GLY A 79 10.52 -2.14 0.53
N PHE A 80 9.59 -1.41 1.10
CA PHE A 80 9.68 0.05 1.07
C PHE A 80 10.84 0.51 1.94
N GLU A 81 11.48 1.60 1.51
CA GLU A 81 12.56 2.24 2.26
C GLU A 81 12.08 3.57 2.81
N GLU A 82 12.56 3.91 3.97
CA GLU A 82 12.20 5.19 4.58
C GLU A 82 13.17 6.26 4.10
N LYS A 83 12.62 7.31 3.48
CA LYS A 83 13.41 8.42 2.97
C LYS A 83 12.67 9.72 3.22
N ASN A 84 13.32 10.65 3.90
CA ASN A 84 12.79 12.00 4.09
C ASN A 84 11.36 12.01 4.65
N GLY A 85 11.08 11.10 5.57
CA GLY A 85 9.77 11.06 6.20
C GLY A 85 8.72 10.26 5.44
N PHE A 86 9.12 9.56 4.40
CA PHE A 86 8.22 8.71 3.62
C PHE A 86 8.76 7.31 3.49
N TYR A 87 7.87 6.34 3.49
CA TYR A 87 8.19 5.00 3.00
C TYR A 87 7.99 5.03 1.49
N GLU A 88 8.98 4.62 0.74
CA GLU A 88 8.95 4.77 -0.71
C GLU A 88 9.50 3.54 -1.40
N SER A 89 8.89 3.19 -2.53
CA SER A 89 9.37 2.08 -3.36
C SER A 89 8.81 2.26 -4.76
N ASP A 90 9.50 1.70 -5.75
CA ASP A 90 8.86 1.55 -7.04
C ASP A 90 7.84 0.42 -6.93
N ILE A 91 6.73 0.55 -7.66
CA ILE A 91 5.63 -0.38 -7.53
C ILE A 91 5.99 -1.80 -7.96
N PRO A 92 6.68 -2.00 -9.09
CA PRO A 92 7.04 -3.36 -9.47
C PRO A 92 7.85 -4.09 -8.39
N SER A 93 8.80 -3.41 -7.76
CA SER A 93 9.59 -4.03 -6.70
C SER A 93 8.76 -4.35 -5.50
N ALA A 94 7.84 -3.46 -5.14
CA ALA A 94 6.99 -3.70 -3.97
C ALA A 94 6.08 -4.89 -4.19
N LEU A 95 5.57 -5.08 -5.41
CA LEU A 95 4.68 -6.18 -5.69
C LEU A 95 5.38 -7.52 -5.76
N THR A 96 6.66 -7.52 -6.09
CA THR A 96 7.42 -8.76 -6.22
C THR A 96 8.53 -8.90 -5.19
N GLY A 97 8.91 -7.77 -4.57
CA GLY A 97 10.13 -7.73 -3.79
C GLY A 97 10.15 -8.63 -2.59
N SER A 98 9.05 -8.69 -1.88
CA SER A 98 9.04 -9.50 -0.67
C SER A 98 9.19 -10.98 -1.01
N CYS A 99 8.88 -11.35 -2.23
CA CYS A 99 9.05 -12.72 -2.67
C CYS A 99 10.36 -12.90 -3.39
N GLY A 100 10.89 -11.82 -3.89
CA GLY A 100 12.03 -11.92 -4.77
C GLY A 100 13.22 -12.54 -4.12
N HIS A 101 13.47 -12.22 -2.91
CA HIS A 101 14.64 -12.75 -2.25
C HIS A 101 14.44 -14.18 -1.81
N CYS A 102 13.25 -14.60 -1.90
CA CYS A 102 13.01 -15.94 -1.63
C CYS A 102 13.35 -16.82 -2.73
N VAL A 103 13.42 -16.35 -3.70
CA VAL A 103 13.49 -17.14 -4.79
C VAL A 103 14.55 -17.61 -5.30
N LYS A 104 14.34 -17.39 -5.03
CA LYS A 104 14.93 -17.56 -5.45
C LYS A 104 15.19 -18.08 -5.49
#